data_4ff529fe07e93a608c7f0073bfecb176
#
_entry.id   4ff529fe07e93a608c7f0073bfecb176
#
_cell.length_a   1.000
_cell.length_b   1.000
_cell.length_c   1.000
_cell.angle_alpha   90.00
_cell.angle_beta   90.00
_cell.angle_gamma   90.00
#
_symmetry.space_group_name_H-M   'P 1'
#
loop_
_entity.id
_entity.type
_entity.pdbx_description
1 polymer ?
#
loop_
_entity_poly.entity_id
_entity_poly.type
_entity_poly.pdbx_seq_one_letter_code
_entity_poly.pdbx_strand_id
1 'polypeptide(L)'
;MVENSSVSFSNDELSVLKSALECFIKTKSIKGVSPQRKSSQDDIARSVLPRIFHLQPLFNANEVRVMLSALILYQLELQKMRNAPFSSDEHLSVLDDLIYFFDMELRSSGLY
;
A
#
# COMPACT_ATOMS: atom_id res chain seq x y z
N MET A 1 14.42 0.35 18.01
CA MET A 1 13.12 0.62 17.37
C MET A 1 13.26 1.79 16.40
N VAL A 2 12.71 1.67 15.24
CA VAL A 2 12.81 2.70 14.20
C VAL A 2 11.44 3.35 14.05
N GLU A 3 11.37 4.66 14.24
CA GLU A 3 10.11 5.40 14.08
C GLU A 3 9.70 5.52 12.63
N ASN A 4 10.67 5.61 11.74
CA ASN A 4 10.47 5.65 10.31
C ASN A 4 11.24 4.53 9.65
N SER A 5 10.64 3.86 8.69
CA SER A 5 11.31 2.82 7.91
C SER A 5 11.93 3.44 6.67
N SER A 6 13.24 3.22 6.49
CA SER A 6 13.92 3.58 5.25
C SER A 6 13.88 2.36 4.33
N VAL A 7 13.29 2.50 3.17
CA VAL A 7 13.11 1.40 2.23
C VAL A 7 13.55 1.81 0.83
N SER A 8 13.88 0.83 0.03
CA SER A 8 14.23 1.04 -1.37
C SER A 8 13.37 0.09 -2.20
N PHE A 9 12.69 0.63 -3.19
CA PHE A 9 11.77 -0.16 -4.02
C PHE A 9 12.32 -0.34 -5.41
N SER A 10 12.13 -1.53 -5.96
CA SER A 10 12.40 -1.80 -7.38
C SER A 10 11.32 -1.11 -8.24
N ASN A 11 11.58 -1.02 -9.54
CA ASN A 11 10.60 -0.44 -10.47
C ASN A 11 9.27 -1.19 -10.44
N ASP A 12 9.30 -2.51 -10.33
CA ASP A 12 8.09 -3.32 -10.26
C ASP A 12 7.32 -3.03 -8.97
N GLU A 13 8.04 -2.91 -7.86
CA GLU A 13 7.43 -2.58 -6.58
C GLU A 13 6.82 -1.18 -6.59
N LEU A 14 7.51 -0.21 -7.18
CA LEU A 14 6.97 1.15 -7.33
C LEU A 14 5.70 1.17 -8.15
N SER A 15 5.66 0.41 -9.24
CA SER A 15 4.49 0.31 -10.09
C SER A 15 3.29 -0.25 -9.32
N VAL A 16 3.50 -1.31 -8.55
CA VAL A 16 2.46 -1.93 -7.75
C VAL A 16 1.97 -0.96 -6.66
N LEU A 17 2.90 -0.32 -5.94
CA LEU A 17 2.55 0.64 -4.88
C LEU A 17 1.75 1.81 -5.43
N LYS A 18 2.18 2.36 -6.56
CA LYS A 18 1.47 3.46 -7.21
C LYS A 18 0.04 3.04 -7.54
N SER A 19 -0.12 1.90 -8.19
CA SER A 19 -1.44 1.39 -8.57
C SER A 19 -2.32 1.14 -7.35
N ALA A 20 -1.74 0.59 -6.29
CA ALA A 20 -2.47 0.31 -5.05
C ALA A 20 -2.95 1.61 -4.38
N LEU A 21 -2.08 2.60 -4.28
CA LEU A 21 -2.43 3.89 -3.67
C LEU A 21 -3.49 4.61 -4.49
N GLU A 22 -3.37 4.60 -5.82
CA GLU A 22 -4.37 5.20 -6.69
C GLU A 22 -5.72 4.51 -6.57
N CYS A 23 -5.72 3.19 -6.51
CA CYS A 23 -6.92 2.39 -6.30
C CYS A 23 -7.58 2.74 -4.96
N PHE A 24 -6.77 2.86 -3.91
CA PHE A 24 -7.25 3.22 -2.58
C PHE A 24 -7.92 4.59 -2.58
N ILE A 25 -7.29 5.58 -3.19
CA ILE A 25 -7.82 6.95 -3.25
C ILE A 25 -9.13 7.00 -4.05
N LYS A 26 -9.22 6.23 -5.14
CA LYS A 26 -10.41 6.18 -5.98
C LYS A 26 -11.60 5.48 -5.32
N THR A 27 -11.32 4.60 -4.36
CA THR A 27 -12.38 3.87 -3.65
C THR A 27 -13.03 4.81 -2.65
N LYS A 28 -14.31 5.13 -2.85
CA LYS A 28 -15.03 6.12 -2.04
C LYS A 28 -15.35 5.62 -0.64
N SER A 29 -15.61 4.33 -0.50
CA SER A 29 -15.92 3.77 0.80
C SER A 29 -15.33 2.37 0.93
N ILE A 30 -14.94 2.03 2.15
CA ILE A 30 -14.42 0.71 2.49
C ILE A 30 -15.27 0.17 3.62
N LYS A 31 -15.71 -1.08 3.50
CA LYS A 31 -16.51 -1.74 4.52
C LYS A 31 -15.75 -1.74 5.85
N GLY A 32 -16.41 -1.28 6.91
CA GLY A 32 -15.82 -1.23 8.24
C GLY A 32 -15.00 0.02 8.53
N VAL A 33 -14.93 0.96 7.58
CA VAL A 33 -14.20 2.22 7.75
C VAL A 33 -15.18 3.39 7.63
N SER A 34 -15.19 4.27 8.63
CA SER A 34 -16.06 5.44 8.61
C SER A 34 -15.63 6.43 7.51
N PRO A 35 -16.55 7.27 7.00
CA PRO A 35 -16.19 8.27 5.98
C PRO A 35 -15.08 9.22 6.45
N GLN A 36 -15.09 9.64 7.70
CA GLN A 36 -14.07 10.53 8.24
C GLN A 36 -12.71 9.85 8.30
N ARG A 37 -12.69 8.59 8.72
CA ARG A 37 -11.46 7.82 8.78
C ARG A 37 -10.90 7.58 7.39
N LYS A 38 -11.78 7.26 6.42
CA LYS A 38 -11.38 7.06 5.02
C LYS A 38 -10.79 8.35 4.44
N SER A 39 -11.40 9.49 4.73
CA SER A 39 -10.90 10.79 4.28
C SER A 39 -9.49 11.07 4.83
N SER A 40 -9.25 10.79 6.11
CA SER A 40 -7.93 10.94 6.71
C SER A 40 -6.91 10.02 6.06
N GLN A 41 -7.30 8.78 5.78
CA GLN A 41 -6.43 7.81 5.11
C GLN A 41 -6.13 8.23 3.68
N ASP A 42 -7.10 8.81 2.97
CA ASP A 42 -6.89 9.32 1.61
C ASP A 42 -5.87 10.45 1.59
N ASP A 43 -5.92 11.35 2.58
CA ASP A 43 -4.94 12.43 2.69
C ASP A 43 -3.53 11.88 2.87
N ILE A 44 -3.39 10.86 3.72
CA ILE A 44 -2.11 10.19 3.93
C ILE A 44 -1.65 9.51 2.64
N ALA A 45 -2.55 8.81 1.95
CA ALA A 45 -2.22 8.13 0.70
C ALA A 45 -1.73 9.11 -0.37
N ARG A 46 -2.38 10.27 -0.49
CA ARG A 46 -1.97 11.31 -1.43
C ARG A 46 -0.60 11.88 -1.08
N SER A 47 -0.32 12.02 0.20
CA SER A 47 0.97 12.51 0.66
C SER A 47 2.09 11.50 0.40
N VAL A 48 1.80 10.21 0.58
CA VAL A 48 2.77 9.13 0.40
C VAL A 48 3.09 8.90 -1.09
N LEU A 49 2.11 9.03 -1.96
CA LEU A 49 2.23 8.65 -3.36
C LEU A 49 3.45 9.25 -4.06
N PRO A 50 3.74 10.57 -3.99
CA PRO A 50 4.94 11.11 -4.62
C PRO A 50 6.21 10.69 -3.88
N ARG A 51 6.12 10.38 -2.60
CA ARG A 51 7.30 10.07 -1.78
C ARG A 51 7.88 8.69 -2.05
N ILE A 52 7.08 7.76 -2.55
CA ILE A 52 7.59 6.41 -2.87
C ILE A 52 8.64 6.44 -3.97
N PHE A 53 8.67 7.50 -4.78
CA PHE A 53 9.63 7.65 -5.88
C PHE A 53 10.94 8.32 -5.44
N HIS A 54 11.06 8.72 -4.19
CA HIS A 54 12.30 9.27 -3.66
C HIS A 54 13.36 8.18 -3.54
N LEU A 55 14.63 8.59 -3.58
CA LEU A 55 15.73 7.64 -3.55
C LEU A 55 15.74 6.80 -2.28
N GLN A 56 15.48 7.42 -1.14
CA GLN A 56 15.41 6.75 0.16
C GLN A 56 14.19 7.26 0.91
N PRO A 57 12.99 6.81 0.55
CA PRO A 57 11.79 7.29 1.21
C PRO A 57 11.70 6.82 2.66
N LEU A 58 11.22 7.71 3.52
CA LEU A 58 10.98 7.42 4.93
C LEU A 58 9.49 7.51 5.19
N PHE A 59 8.96 6.54 5.91
CA PHE A 59 7.53 6.47 6.22
C PHE A 59 7.33 6.24 7.71
N ASN A 60 6.36 6.95 8.30
CA ASN A 60 5.97 6.69 9.68
C ASN A 60 4.95 5.54 9.75
N ALA A 61 4.59 5.12 10.98
CA ALA A 61 3.71 3.97 11.18
C ALA A 61 2.34 4.16 10.54
N ASN A 62 1.76 5.34 10.62
CA ASN A 62 0.45 5.61 10.02
C ASN A 62 0.51 5.50 8.50
N GLU A 63 1.60 5.99 7.90
CA GLU A 63 1.81 5.89 6.47
C GLU A 63 1.98 4.44 6.02
N VAL A 64 2.74 3.66 6.77
CA VAL A 64 2.90 2.22 6.47
C VAL A 64 1.56 1.49 6.57
N ARG A 65 0.74 1.81 7.57
CA ARG A 65 -0.59 1.21 7.70
C ARG A 65 -1.48 1.52 6.50
N VAL A 66 -1.48 2.76 6.04
CA VAL A 66 -2.26 3.15 4.88
C VAL A 66 -1.75 2.45 3.61
N MET A 67 -0.43 2.37 3.45
CA MET A 67 0.17 1.67 2.32
C MET A 67 -0.21 0.19 2.34
N LEU A 68 -0.16 -0.45 3.50
CA LEU A 68 -0.57 -1.85 3.64
C LEU A 68 -2.06 -2.03 3.32
N SER A 69 -2.91 -1.15 3.83
CA SER A 69 -4.34 -1.19 3.54
C SER A 69 -4.61 -1.03 2.04
N ALA A 70 -3.88 -0.14 1.38
CA ALA A 70 -4.00 0.08 -0.06
C ALA A 70 -3.60 -1.18 -0.83
N LEU A 71 -2.52 -1.82 -0.43
CA LEU A 71 -2.05 -3.06 -1.07
C LEU A 71 -3.06 -4.19 -0.92
N ILE A 72 -3.64 -4.34 0.26
CA ILE A 72 -4.65 -5.38 0.51
C ILE A 72 -5.91 -5.11 -0.32
N LEU A 73 -6.36 -3.87 -0.36
CA LEU A 73 -7.52 -3.50 -1.18
C LEU A 73 -7.26 -3.78 -2.66
N TYR A 74 -6.08 -3.42 -3.13
CA TYR A 74 -5.68 -3.65 -4.52
C TYR A 74 -5.65 -5.15 -4.84
N GLN A 75 -5.13 -5.95 -3.92
CA GLN A 75 -5.13 -7.42 -4.07
C GLN A 75 -6.55 -7.95 -4.24
N LEU A 76 -7.48 -7.47 -3.40
CA LEU A 76 -8.89 -7.88 -3.50
C LEU A 76 -9.50 -7.48 -4.84
N GLU A 77 -9.19 -6.29 -5.33
CA GLU A 77 -9.70 -5.84 -6.63
C GLU A 77 -9.14 -6.68 -7.78
N LEU A 78 -7.86 -7.04 -7.72
CA LEU A 78 -7.25 -7.90 -8.73
C LEU A 78 -7.85 -9.32 -8.70
N GLN A 79 -8.18 -9.82 -7.52
CA GLN A 79 -8.83 -11.12 -7.41
C GLN A 79 -10.21 -11.13 -8.05
N LYS A 80 -10.94 -10.03 -7.98
CA LYS A 80 -12.22 -9.87 -8.66
C LYS A 80 -12.06 -9.85 -10.17
N MET A 81 -10.91 -9.42 -10.66
CA MET A 81 -10.60 -9.31 -12.08
C MET A 81 -9.68 -10.44 -12.57
N ARG A 82 -9.69 -11.57 -11.85
CA ARG A 82 -8.75 -12.66 -12.12
C ARG A 82 -8.82 -13.24 -13.54
N ASN A 83 -9.90 -12.98 -14.25
CA ASN A 83 -10.05 -13.39 -15.66
C ASN A 83 -9.54 -12.35 -16.64
N ALA A 84 -9.06 -11.21 -16.14
CA ALA A 84 -8.50 -10.15 -16.99
C ALA A 84 -7.14 -10.58 -17.52
N PRO A 85 -6.85 -10.33 -18.82
CA PRO A 85 -5.61 -10.82 -19.45
C PRO A 85 -4.33 -10.15 -18.92
N PHE A 86 -4.44 -9.02 -18.23
CA PHE A 86 -3.29 -8.29 -17.70
C PHE A 86 -2.95 -8.66 -16.24
N SER A 87 -3.67 -9.60 -15.63
CA SER A 87 -3.35 -10.09 -14.28
C SER A 87 -2.23 -11.12 -14.42
N SER A 88 -0.99 -10.68 -14.30
CA SER A 88 0.15 -11.58 -14.37
C SER A 88 0.49 -12.15 -13.00
N ASP A 89 1.03 -13.37 -12.97
CA ASP A 89 1.49 -13.99 -11.73
C ASP A 89 2.64 -13.20 -11.12
N GLU A 90 3.49 -12.59 -11.94
CA GLU A 90 4.59 -11.73 -11.47
C GLU A 90 4.06 -10.54 -10.69
N HIS A 91 3.02 -9.88 -11.20
CA HIS A 91 2.42 -8.73 -10.55
C HIS A 91 1.84 -9.11 -9.19
N LEU A 92 1.14 -10.25 -9.14
CA LEU A 92 0.56 -10.75 -7.88
C LEU A 92 1.64 -11.16 -6.89
N SER A 93 2.75 -11.73 -7.37
CA SER A 93 3.87 -12.12 -6.53
C SER A 93 4.52 -10.90 -5.88
N VAL A 94 4.75 -9.83 -6.66
CA VAL A 94 5.32 -8.58 -6.13
C VAL A 94 4.37 -7.99 -5.08
N LEU A 95 3.08 -8.01 -5.36
CA LEU A 95 2.05 -7.50 -4.44
C LEU A 95 2.06 -8.26 -3.11
N ASP A 96 2.12 -9.58 -3.16
CA ASP A 96 2.19 -10.42 -1.95
C ASP A 96 3.46 -10.13 -1.15
N ASP A 97 4.59 -9.98 -1.82
CA ASP A 97 5.86 -9.66 -1.17
C ASP A 97 5.81 -8.32 -0.45
N LEU A 98 5.21 -7.31 -1.08
CA LEU A 98 5.05 -5.98 -0.47
C LEU A 98 4.13 -6.02 0.75
N ILE A 99 3.03 -6.75 0.65
CA ILE A 99 2.09 -6.91 1.77
C ILE A 99 2.81 -7.56 2.95
N TYR A 100 3.55 -8.62 2.69
CA TYR A 100 4.32 -9.31 3.72
C TYR A 100 5.37 -8.37 4.35
N PHE A 101 6.09 -7.63 3.52
CA PHE A 101 7.12 -6.70 3.99
C PHE A 101 6.54 -5.64 4.92
N PHE A 102 5.46 -4.97 4.52
CA PHE A 102 4.86 -3.93 5.35
C PHE A 102 4.19 -4.50 6.60
N ASP A 103 3.61 -5.68 6.51
CA ASP A 103 3.05 -6.36 7.67
C ASP A 103 4.13 -6.65 8.71
N MET A 104 5.28 -7.16 8.27
CA MET A 104 6.41 -7.44 9.15
C MET A 104 6.99 -6.17 9.75
N GLU A 105 7.04 -5.08 8.98
CA GLU A 105 7.51 -3.80 9.49
C GLU A 105 6.65 -3.30 10.65
N LEU A 106 5.34 -3.39 10.52
CA LEU A 106 4.42 -2.98 11.58
C LEU A 106 4.54 -3.88 12.81
N ARG A 107 4.69 -5.18 12.61
CA ARG A 107 4.87 -6.13 13.73
C ARG A 107 6.19 -5.89 14.45
N SER A 108 7.27 -5.66 13.69
CA SER A 108 8.59 -5.41 14.25
C SER A 108 8.66 -4.13 15.06
N SER A 109 7.87 -3.13 14.69
CA SER A 109 7.82 -1.86 15.41
C SER A 109 6.90 -1.89 16.63
N GLY A 110 6.16 -2.98 16.83
CA GLY A 110 5.22 -3.10 17.95
C GLY A 110 3.99 -2.23 17.84
N LEU A 111 3.62 -1.83 16.62
CA LEU A 111 2.54 -0.87 16.39
C LEU A 111 1.22 -1.53 15.95
N TYR A 112 1.16 -2.83 15.99
CA TYR A 112 -0.11 -3.53 15.79
C TYR A 112 -0.98 -3.45 17.02
#